data_0fec554105704619190ca757bf26991a
#
_entry.id   0fec554105704619190ca757bf26991a
#
_cell.length_a   1.000
_cell.length_b   1.000
_cell.length_c   1.000
_cell.angle_alpha   90.00
_cell.angle_beta   90.00
_cell.angle_gamma   90.00
#
_symmetry.space_group_name_H-M   'P 1'
#
loop_
_entity.id
_entity.type
_entity.pdbx_description
1 polymer ?
#
loop_
_entity_poly.entity_id
_entity_poly.type
_entity_poly.pdbx_seq_one_letter_code
_entity_poly.pdbx_strand_id
1 'polypeptide(L)'
;MDILKEDGYDTEAKFYEIFESYINEGLVWADQDFKSYFHFYNPKNKRGMYGHSTNAMTLANSYYKNALYFISKNDYKNGMAYFGAMCHVIQDLTIPQHAKIKLLDSHKQFESYVKSNYKKVKRFKTNESPLLYKNISDYVNFNSTSALNLDYMYKNIPNQQTKFYLVACNALKLSQRSTAGCMLMFFNDLEKIKQEDKIYEYN
;
A
#
# COMPACT_ATOMS: atom_id res chain seq x y z
N MET A 1 4.98 -7.35 -8.97
CA MET A 1 4.79 -7.94 -10.32
C MET A 1 4.60 -9.46 -10.27
N ASP A 2 5.40 -10.20 -9.47
CA ASP A 2 5.33 -11.67 -9.46
C ASP A 2 3.91 -12.22 -9.27
N ILE A 3 3.18 -11.72 -8.24
CA ILE A 3 1.78 -12.13 -7.98
C ILE A 3 0.86 -11.92 -9.21
N LEU A 4 1.01 -10.80 -9.92
CA LEU A 4 0.18 -10.52 -11.11
C LEU A 4 0.45 -11.56 -12.22
N LYS A 5 1.73 -11.88 -12.45
CA LYS A 5 2.11 -12.87 -13.47
C LYS A 5 1.67 -14.28 -13.08
N GLU A 6 1.83 -14.67 -11.82
CA GLU A 6 1.39 -15.98 -11.33
C GLU A 6 -0.12 -16.18 -11.44
N ASP A 7 -0.91 -15.11 -11.34
CA ASP A 7 -2.38 -15.12 -11.50
C ASP A 7 -2.86 -14.84 -12.94
N GLY A 8 -1.95 -14.74 -13.92
CA GLY A 8 -2.29 -14.58 -15.34
C GLY A 8 -2.56 -13.13 -15.79
N TYR A 9 -2.22 -12.12 -14.96
CA TYR A 9 -2.33 -10.69 -15.30
C TYR A 9 -1.06 -10.16 -15.97
N ASP A 10 -0.63 -10.82 -17.05
CA ASP A 10 0.64 -10.49 -17.74
C ASP A 10 0.62 -9.10 -18.39
N THR A 11 -0.52 -8.66 -18.90
CA THR A 11 -0.67 -7.34 -19.53
C THR A 11 -0.49 -6.24 -18.50
N GLU A 12 -1.15 -6.36 -17.36
CA GLU A 12 -1.06 -5.43 -16.24
C GLU A 12 0.34 -5.41 -15.64
N ALA A 13 0.95 -6.59 -15.48
CA ALA A 13 2.32 -6.69 -14.99
C ALA A 13 3.31 -5.95 -15.91
N LYS A 14 3.22 -6.17 -17.24
CA LYS A 14 4.06 -5.48 -18.23
C LYS A 14 3.84 -3.97 -18.23
N PHE A 15 2.59 -3.50 -18.08
CA PHE A 15 2.31 -2.08 -17.95
C PHE A 15 3.08 -1.46 -16.78
N TYR A 16 3.04 -2.09 -15.60
CA TYR A 16 3.73 -1.55 -14.42
C TYR A 16 5.26 -1.67 -14.52
N GLU A 17 5.79 -2.66 -15.22
CA GLU A 17 7.23 -2.78 -15.47
C GLU A 17 7.79 -1.58 -16.25
N ILE A 18 7.02 -1.03 -17.20
CA ILE A 18 7.42 0.16 -17.96
C ILE A 18 7.61 1.38 -17.03
N PHE A 19 6.81 1.48 -15.98
CA PHE A 19 6.79 2.63 -15.08
C PHE A 19 7.43 2.36 -13.71
N GLU A 20 8.14 1.25 -13.54
CA GLU A 20 8.70 0.82 -12.27
C GLU A 20 9.57 1.90 -11.60
N SER A 21 10.37 2.63 -12.37
CA SER A 21 11.21 3.70 -11.83
C SER A 21 10.41 4.82 -11.20
N TYR A 22 9.33 5.27 -11.83
CA TYR A 22 8.47 6.34 -11.30
C TYR A 22 7.68 5.88 -10.09
N ILE A 23 7.20 4.63 -10.08
CA ILE A 23 6.53 4.04 -8.92
C ILE A 23 7.50 3.99 -7.73
N ASN A 24 8.74 3.57 -7.95
CA ASN A 24 9.77 3.51 -6.91
C ASN A 24 10.15 4.91 -6.39
N GLU A 25 10.23 5.91 -7.25
CA GLU A 25 10.39 7.31 -6.82
C GLU A 25 9.26 7.73 -5.89
N GLY A 26 8.02 7.42 -6.23
CA GLY A 26 6.84 7.71 -5.40
C GLY A 26 6.82 6.99 -4.06
N LEU A 27 7.20 5.70 -4.05
CA LEU A 27 7.36 4.92 -2.80
C LEU A 27 8.34 5.59 -1.84
N VAL A 28 9.49 6.06 -2.34
CA VAL A 28 10.50 6.74 -1.51
C VAL A 28 10.04 8.14 -1.11
N TRP A 29 9.44 8.89 -2.04
CA TRP A 29 8.96 10.26 -1.80
C TRP A 29 7.88 10.33 -0.71
N ALA A 30 7.06 9.30 -0.57
CA ALA A 30 6.00 9.25 0.43
C ALA A 30 6.53 9.36 1.87
N ASP A 31 7.76 8.92 2.15
CA ASP A 31 8.39 8.98 3.48
C ASP A 31 9.21 10.26 3.72
N GLN A 32 9.41 11.11 2.71
CA GLN A 32 10.23 12.31 2.83
C GLN A 32 9.46 13.46 3.51
N ASP A 33 10.19 14.39 4.14
CA ASP A 33 9.71 15.68 4.59
C ASP A 33 8.46 15.62 5.50
N PHE A 34 8.48 14.80 6.54
CA PHE A 34 7.38 14.64 7.51
C PHE A 34 6.06 14.09 6.92
N LYS A 35 6.03 13.65 5.65
CA LYS A 35 4.83 13.05 5.04
C LYS A 35 4.38 11.79 5.77
N SER A 36 5.33 10.98 6.25
CA SER A 36 5.07 9.78 7.06
C SER A 36 4.23 10.03 8.32
N TYR A 37 4.17 11.29 8.78
CA TYR A 37 3.29 11.68 9.88
C TYR A 37 1.80 11.42 9.60
N PHE A 38 1.38 11.40 8.35
CA PHE A 38 0.00 11.15 7.93
C PHE A 38 -0.27 9.70 7.52
N HIS A 39 0.71 8.80 7.64
CA HIS A 39 0.56 7.37 7.29
C HIS A 39 -0.16 6.54 8.36
N PHE A 40 -0.70 7.19 9.38
CA PHE A 40 -1.38 6.54 10.50
C PHE A 40 -2.89 6.61 10.34
N TYR A 41 -3.56 5.48 10.63
CA TYR A 41 -5.01 5.43 10.64
C TYR A 41 -5.52 4.31 11.56
N ASN A 42 -6.29 4.68 12.58
CA ASN A 42 -6.95 3.71 13.44
C ASN A 42 -8.38 3.47 12.94
N PRO A 43 -8.71 2.25 12.48
CA PRO A 43 -10.02 1.95 11.89
C PRO A 43 -11.18 2.02 12.90
N LYS A 44 -10.91 1.91 14.21
CA LYS A 44 -11.95 1.96 15.25
C LYS A 44 -12.50 3.37 15.47
N ASN A 45 -11.64 4.37 15.50
CA ASN A 45 -12.02 5.78 15.72
C ASN A 45 -11.90 6.66 14.46
N LYS A 46 -11.38 6.10 13.36
CA LYS A 46 -11.19 6.76 12.05
C LYS A 46 -10.27 7.99 12.10
N ARG A 47 -9.31 8.01 13.02
CA ARG A 47 -8.38 9.12 13.23
C ARG A 47 -6.94 8.72 12.91
N GLY A 48 -6.14 9.72 12.55
CA GLY A 48 -4.70 9.64 12.39
C GLY A 48 -3.95 10.05 13.66
N MET A 49 -2.66 10.38 13.50
CA MET A 49 -1.78 10.82 14.57
C MET A 49 -2.37 12.06 15.29
N TYR A 50 -2.28 12.09 16.60
CA TYR A 50 -2.80 13.15 17.48
C TYR A 50 -4.29 13.53 17.24
N GLY A 51 -5.07 12.61 16.67
CA GLY A 51 -6.50 12.84 16.44
C GLY A 51 -6.82 13.71 15.21
N HIS A 52 -5.82 13.99 14.35
CA HIS A 52 -6.04 14.74 13.12
C HIS A 52 -6.99 14.04 12.15
N SER A 53 -7.78 14.83 11.43
CA SER A 53 -8.63 14.37 10.34
C SER A 53 -7.83 13.97 9.09
N THR A 54 -6.69 14.62 8.85
CA THR A 54 -5.73 14.19 7.84
C THR A 54 -5.01 12.95 8.36
N ASN A 55 -5.11 11.87 7.64
CA ASN A 55 -4.62 10.56 8.03
C ASN A 55 -4.39 9.69 6.78
N ALA A 56 -3.93 8.44 6.97
CA ALA A 56 -3.65 7.54 5.86
C ALA A 56 -4.86 7.28 4.94
N MET A 57 -6.10 7.31 5.44
CA MET A 57 -7.31 7.18 4.63
C MET A 57 -7.44 8.34 3.65
N THR A 58 -7.35 9.58 4.14
CA THR A 58 -7.47 10.78 3.30
C THR A 58 -6.28 10.91 2.35
N LEU A 59 -5.08 10.56 2.82
CA LEU A 59 -3.85 10.64 2.05
C LEU A 59 -3.84 9.65 0.88
N ALA A 60 -4.12 8.36 1.14
CA ALA A 60 -4.17 7.33 0.11
C ALA A 60 -5.20 7.64 -0.99
N ASN A 61 -6.40 8.10 -0.61
CA ASN A 61 -7.43 8.53 -1.56
C ASN A 61 -6.98 9.75 -2.38
N SER A 62 -6.29 10.72 -1.77
CA SER A 62 -5.75 11.88 -2.46
C SER A 62 -4.67 11.49 -3.46
N TYR A 63 -3.74 10.64 -3.07
CA TYR A 63 -2.68 10.16 -3.97
C TYR A 63 -3.25 9.37 -5.14
N TYR A 64 -4.25 8.52 -4.91
CA TYR A 64 -4.92 7.78 -5.97
C TYR A 64 -5.60 8.69 -6.99
N LYS A 65 -6.36 9.71 -6.51
CA LYS A 65 -7.00 10.70 -7.38
C LYS A 65 -5.98 11.50 -8.19
N ASN A 66 -4.87 11.93 -7.55
CA ASN A 66 -3.81 12.64 -8.23
C ASN A 66 -3.14 11.76 -9.29
N ALA A 67 -2.93 10.46 -9.01
CA ALA A 67 -2.39 9.53 -9.98
C ALA A 67 -3.26 9.45 -11.24
N LEU A 68 -4.57 9.27 -11.09
CA LEU A 68 -5.51 9.25 -12.22
C LEU A 68 -5.53 10.60 -12.96
N TYR A 69 -5.55 11.72 -12.22
CA TYR A 69 -5.56 13.06 -12.80
C TYR A 69 -4.33 13.32 -13.67
N PHE A 70 -3.12 13.04 -13.18
CA PHE A 70 -1.91 13.27 -13.95
C PHE A 70 -1.83 12.40 -15.20
N ILE A 71 -2.26 11.13 -15.10
CA ILE A 71 -2.28 10.25 -16.28
C ILE A 71 -3.31 10.71 -17.31
N SER A 72 -4.50 11.20 -16.89
CA SER A 72 -5.47 11.79 -17.82
C SER A 72 -4.94 13.04 -18.54
N LYS A 73 -3.86 13.64 -18.06
CA LYS A 73 -3.11 14.71 -18.71
C LYS A 73 -1.86 14.22 -19.46
N ASN A 74 -1.73 12.91 -19.69
CA ASN A 74 -0.56 12.27 -20.28
C ASN A 74 0.74 12.46 -19.49
N ASP A 75 0.68 12.88 -18.24
CA ASP A 75 1.83 13.00 -17.33
C ASP A 75 2.02 11.70 -16.54
N TYR A 76 2.53 10.68 -17.22
CA TYR A 76 2.77 9.37 -16.64
C TYR A 76 3.82 9.38 -15.52
N LYS A 77 4.79 10.28 -15.60
CA LYS A 77 5.83 10.40 -14.55
C LYS A 77 5.21 10.75 -13.21
N ASN A 78 4.49 11.87 -13.15
CA ASN A 78 3.86 12.31 -11.91
C ASN A 78 2.72 11.36 -11.50
N GLY A 79 1.93 10.87 -12.45
CA GLY A 79 0.86 9.94 -12.20
C GLY A 79 1.33 8.65 -11.53
N MET A 80 2.39 8.03 -12.06
CA MET A 80 2.95 6.79 -11.48
C MET A 80 3.71 7.03 -10.18
N ALA A 81 4.32 8.21 -9.99
CA ALA A 81 4.90 8.58 -8.70
C ALA A 81 3.81 8.71 -7.63
N TYR A 82 2.67 9.37 -7.90
CA TYR A 82 1.54 9.42 -6.97
C TYR A 82 0.93 8.03 -6.71
N PHE A 83 0.86 7.17 -7.73
CA PHE A 83 0.44 5.78 -7.54
C PHE A 83 1.40 5.02 -6.61
N GLY A 84 2.71 5.18 -6.79
CA GLY A 84 3.72 4.62 -5.88
C GLY A 84 3.55 5.11 -4.44
N ALA A 85 3.34 6.42 -4.25
CA ALA A 85 3.07 7.00 -2.94
C ALA A 85 1.80 6.44 -2.28
N MET A 86 0.74 6.24 -3.05
CA MET A 86 -0.48 5.57 -2.58
C MET A 86 -0.19 4.13 -2.14
N CYS A 87 0.56 3.36 -2.94
CA CYS A 87 0.96 2.00 -2.59
C CYS A 87 1.74 1.95 -1.28
N HIS A 88 2.66 2.89 -1.04
CA HIS A 88 3.41 3.00 0.20
C HIS A 88 2.47 3.14 1.41
N VAL A 89 1.51 4.05 1.36
CA VAL A 89 0.53 4.23 2.45
C VAL A 89 -0.28 2.96 2.69
N ILE A 90 -0.71 2.26 1.62
CA ILE A 90 -1.43 0.98 1.73
C ILE A 90 -0.56 -0.11 2.39
N GLN A 91 0.74 -0.13 2.10
CA GLN A 91 1.69 -1.08 2.69
C GLN A 91 1.91 -0.80 4.17
N ASP A 92 2.11 0.46 4.56
CA ASP A 92 2.29 0.89 5.95
C ASP A 92 1.11 0.47 6.83
N LEU A 93 -0.11 0.55 6.32
CA LEU A 93 -1.30 0.17 7.06
C LEU A 93 -1.44 -1.33 7.35
N THR A 94 -0.57 -2.17 6.80
CA THR A 94 -0.49 -3.59 7.20
C THR A 94 0.33 -3.80 8.47
N ILE A 95 1.04 -2.76 8.92
CA ILE A 95 1.94 -2.78 10.08
C ILE A 95 1.20 -2.29 11.34
N PRO A 96 1.23 -3.05 12.46
CA PRO A 96 0.50 -2.70 13.67
C PRO A 96 0.73 -1.28 14.19
N GLN A 97 1.94 -0.76 14.10
CA GLN A 97 2.30 0.56 14.62
C GLN A 97 1.53 1.69 13.91
N HIS A 98 1.30 1.58 12.60
CA HIS A 98 0.53 2.57 11.84
C HIS A 98 -0.97 2.53 12.18
N ALA A 99 -1.52 1.35 12.44
CA ALA A 99 -2.94 1.18 12.82
C ALA A 99 -3.21 1.53 14.29
N LYS A 100 -2.23 1.31 15.18
CA LYS A 100 -2.31 1.67 16.61
C LYS A 100 -2.01 3.14 16.88
N ILE A 101 -1.43 3.84 15.91
CA ILE A 101 -0.92 5.21 16.07
C ILE A 101 0.15 5.28 17.18
N LYS A 102 1.11 4.35 17.15
CA LYS A 102 2.19 4.24 18.13
C LYS A 102 3.56 4.26 17.46
N LEU A 103 4.04 5.47 17.12
CA LEU A 103 5.33 5.67 16.46
C LEU A 103 6.52 5.14 17.28
N LEU A 104 6.46 5.27 18.61
CA LEU A 104 7.56 4.92 19.51
C LEU A 104 7.57 3.44 19.95
N ASP A 105 6.56 2.66 19.58
CA ASP A 105 6.43 1.25 19.97
C ASP A 105 7.24 0.33 19.05
N SER A 106 8.57 0.39 19.16
CA SER A 106 9.52 -0.46 18.40
C SER A 106 9.37 -0.39 16.86
N HIS A 107 8.78 0.68 16.31
CA HIS A 107 8.52 0.84 14.87
C HIS A 107 9.82 0.74 14.05
N LYS A 108 10.81 1.61 14.32
CA LYS A 108 12.12 1.57 13.65
C LYS A 108 12.84 0.22 13.80
N GLN A 109 12.68 -0.43 14.95
CA GLN A 109 13.29 -1.74 15.18
C GLN A 109 12.64 -2.81 14.30
N PHE A 110 11.31 -2.77 14.15
CA PHE A 110 10.57 -3.65 13.27
C PHE A 110 10.98 -3.45 11.79
N GLU A 111 11.03 -2.22 11.32
CA GLU A 111 11.47 -1.89 9.95
C GLU A 111 12.90 -2.38 9.69
N SER A 112 13.82 -2.13 10.62
CA SER A 112 15.20 -2.62 10.53
C SER A 112 15.27 -4.14 10.48
N TYR A 113 14.43 -4.82 11.28
CA TYR A 113 14.30 -6.26 11.25
C TYR A 113 13.82 -6.77 9.88
N VAL A 114 12.75 -6.18 9.34
CA VAL A 114 12.22 -6.53 8.03
C VAL A 114 13.27 -6.31 6.94
N LYS A 115 13.91 -5.14 6.91
CA LYS A 115 14.95 -4.79 5.94
C LYS A 115 16.10 -5.80 5.92
N SER A 116 16.53 -6.26 7.09
CA SER A 116 17.63 -7.21 7.24
C SER A 116 17.26 -8.64 6.85
N ASN A 117 15.98 -9.00 6.88
CA ASN A 117 15.49 -10.37 6.72
C ASN A 117 14.64 -10.60 5.46
N TYR A 118 14.14 -9.54 4.81
CA TYR A 118 13.19 -9.64 3.69
C TYR A 118 13.65 -10.59 2.57
N LYS A 119 14.93 -10.50 2.15
CA LYS A 119 15.48 -11.37 1.09
C LYS A 119 15.79 -12.79 1.56
N LYS A 120 15.95 -12.99 2.87
CA LYS A 120 16.42 -14.27 3.46
C LYS A 120 15.25 -15.17 3.87
N VAL A 121 14.14 -14.60 4.28
CA VAL A 121 13.00 -15.34 4.86
C VAL A 121 11.95 -15.58 3.78
N LYS A 122 11.90 -16.80 3.24
CA LYS A 122 10.92 -17.19 2.22
C LYS A 122 9.47 -16.97 2.65
N ARG A 123 9.16 -17.13 3.94
CA ARG A 123 7.81 -16.93 4.49
C ARG A 123 7.30 -15.48 4.44
N PHE A 124 8.15 -14.51 4.13
CA PHE A 124 7.75 -13.12 3.92
C PHE A 124 7.14 -12.88 2.53
N LYS A 125 7.32 -13.81 1.62
CA LYS A 125 6.71 -13.79 0.29
C LYS A 125 5.42 -14.60 0.27
N THR A 126 4.54 -14.24 -0.64
CA THR A 126 3.31 -14.98 -0.93
C THR A 126 3.11 -15.12 -2.43
N ASN A 127 2.51 -16.23 -2.82
CA ASN A 127 1.98 -16.50 -4.16
C ASN A 127 0.43 -16.58 -4.14
N GLU A 128 -0.17 -16.12 -3.04
CA GLU A 128 -1.63 -16.03 -2.98
C GLU A 128 -2.13 -14.88 -3.85
N SER A 129 -3.32 -15.07 -4.44
CA SER A 129 -3.95 -14.10 -5.34
C SER A 129 -4.10 -12.70 -4.76
N PRO A 130 -4.14 -11.64 -5.61
CA PRO A 130 -4.41 -10.28 -5.21
C PRO A 130 -5.70 -10.16 -4.38
N LEU A 131 -5.72 -9.26 -3.43
CA LEU A 131 -6.95 -8.87 -2.76
C LEU A 131 -7.70 -7.85 -3.62
N LEU A 132 -8.95 -8.14 -3.97
CA LEU A 132 -9.74 -7.29 -4.84
C LEU A 132 -10.79 -6.53 -4.04
N TYR A 133 -10.65 -5.21 -3.94
CA TYR A 133 -11.62 -4.30 -3.36
C TYR A 133 -12.06 -3.23 -4.37
N LYS A 134 -13.20 -2.59 -4.11
CA LYS A 134 -13.81 -1.64 -5.05
C LYS A 134 -13.17 -0.25 -5.04
N ASN A 135 -12.51 0.13 -3.94
CA ASN A 135 -11.94 1.45 -3.76
C ASN A 135 -10.79 1.43 -2.74
N ILE A 136 -9.99 2.48 -2.72
CA ILE A 136 -8.85 2.65 -1.81
C ILE A 136 -9.26 2.61 -0.33
N SER A 137 -10.43 3.14 0.01
CA SER A 137 -10.90 3.15 1.40
C SER A 137 -11.13 1.76 1.96
N ASP A 138 -11.54 0.81 1.12
CA ASP A 138 -11.71 -0.59 1.52
C ASP A 138 -10.36 -1.24 1.83
N TYR A 139 -9.32 -0.99 1.01
CA TYR A 139 -7.95 -1.44 1.30
C TYR A 139 -7.42 -0.87 2.61
N VAL A 140 -7.60 0.44 2.83
CA VAL A 140 -7.18 1.12 4.07
C VAL A 140 -7.85 0.49 5.28
N ASN A 141 -9.17 0.31 5.26
CA ASN A 141 -9.92 -0.28 6.37
C ASN A 141 -9.53 -1.73 6.62
N PHE A 142 -9.39 -2.53 5.58
CA PHE A 142 -9.04 -3.94 5.70
C PHE A 142 -7.62 -4.11 6.26
N ASN A 143 -6.64 -3.41 5.69
CA ASN A 143 -5.24 -3.52 6.10
C ASN A 143 -5.06 -3.05 7.55
N SER A 144 -5.60 -1.89 7.91
CA SER A 144 -5.48 -1.36 9.27
C SER A 144 -6.20 -2.21 10.32
N THR A 145 -7.36 -2.78 9.96
CA THR A 145 -8.07 -3.72 10.84
C THR A 145 -7.26 -5.02 11.02
N SER A 146 -6.70 -5.55 9.95
CA SER A 146 -5.83 -6.74 9.99
C SER A 146 -4.58 -6.48 10.82
N ALA A 147 -3.97 -5.31 10.70
CA ALA A 147 -2.82 -4.90 11.50
C ALA A 147 -3.13 -4.84 13.00
N LEU A 148 -4.31 -4.31 13.40
CA LEU A 148 -4.75 -4.35 14.80
C LEU A 148 -4.97 -5.77 15.30
N ASN A 149 -5.51 -6.66 14.46
CA ASN A 149 -5.69 -8.07 14.80
C ASN A 149 -4.36 -8.78 15.00
N LEU A 150 -3.35 -8.50 14.17
CA LEU A 150 -1.98 -9.04 14.35
C LEU A 150 -1.37 -8.58 15.66
N ASP A 151 -1.53 -7.29 16.02
CA ASP A 151 -1.04 -6.80 17.32
C ASP A 151 -1.71 -7.53 18.49
N TYR A 152 -3.02 -7.70 18.43
CA TYR A 152 -3.76 -8.43 19.46
C TYR A 152 -3.33 -9.89 19.55
N MET A 153 -3.19 -10.57 18.41
CA MET A 153 -2.80 -11.99 18.33
C MET A 153 -1.43 -12.24 18.96
N TYR A 154 -0.46 -11.34 18.70
CA TYR A 154 0.92 -11.53 19.14
C TYR A 154 1.33 -10.66 20.34
N LYS A 155 0.37 -10.01 21.02
CA LYS A 155 0.65 -9.09 22.15
C LYS A 155 1.42 -9.74 23.29
N ASN A 156 1.18 -11.04 23.56
CA ASN A 156 1.75 -11.78 24.67
C ASN A 156 3.05 -12.53 24.32
N ILE A 157 3.57 -12.38 23.11
CA ILE A 157 4.86 -12.97 22.74
C ILE A 157 6.00 -12.21 23.45
N PRO A 158 6.72 -12.83 24.39
CA PRO A 158 7.70 -12.11 25.20
C PRO A 158 8.99 -11.80 24.42
N ASN A 159 9.39 -12.68 23.50
CA ASN A 159 10.57 -12.47 22.68
C ASN A 159 10.26 -11.55 21.48
N GLN A 160 10.88 -10.38 21.47
CA GLN A 160 10.64 -9.34 20.47
C GLN A 160 11.00 -9.79 19.05
N GLN A 161 12.08 -10.54 18.85
CA GLN A 161 12.48 -11.05 17.55
C GLN A 161 11.46 -12.05 17.00
N THR A 162 10.97 -12.94 17.85
CA THR A 162 9.89 -13.87 17.50
C THR A 162 8.60 -13.12 17.16
N LYS A 163 8.25 -12.08 17.93
CA LYS A 163 7.09 -11.23 17.65
C LYS A 163 7.25 -10.55 16.28
N PHE A 164 8.41 -9.95 15.99
CA PHE A 164 8.69 -9.33 14.70
C PHE A 164 8.56 -10.32 13.55
N TYR A 165 9.11 -11.51 13.69
CA TYR A 165 8.99 -12.56 12.69
C TYR A 165 7.53 -12.91 12.37
N LEU A 166 6.73 -13.17 13.42
CA LEU A 166 5.32 -13.56 13.27
C LEU A 166 4.48 -12.43 12.63
N VAL A 167 4.69 -11.19 13.06
CA VAL A 167 4.04 -10.02 12.48
C VAL A 167 4.45 -9.87 11.01
N ALA A 168 5.75 -9.93 10.71
CA ALA A 168 6.27 -9.77 9.35
C ALA A 168 5.74 -10.86 8.40
N CYS A 169 5.65 -12.12 8.84
CA CYS A 169 5.08 -13.21 8.04
C CYS A 169 3.65 -12.93 7.53
N ASN A 170 2.86 -12.20 8.30
CA ASN A 170 1.48 -11.89 7.94
C ASN A 170 1.37 -10.52 7.25
N ALA A 171 1.98 -9.49 7.84
CA ALA A 171 1.90 -8.12 7.32
C ALA A 171 2.48 -7.99 5.91
N LEU A 172 3.64 -8.61 5.64
CA LEU A 172 4.28 -8.52 4.32
C LEU A 172 3.51 -9.27 3.23
N LYS A 173 2.91 -10.41 3.55
CA LYS A 173 2.02 -11.11 2.61
C LYS A 173 0.77 -10.30 2.30
N LEU A 174 0.16 -9.72 3.34
CA LEU A 174 -0.99 -8.84 3.17
C LEU A 174 -0.62 -7.62 2.32
N SER A 175 0.51 -6.98 2.60
CA SER A 175 1.05 -5.85 1.85
C SER A 175 1.20 -6.18 0.36
N GLN A 176 1.83 -7.31 0.03
CA GLN A 176 2.02 -7.75 -1.35
C GLN A 176 0.69 -7.97 -2.08
N ARG A 177 -0.27 -8.66 -1.45
CA ARG A 177 -1.60 -8.94 -2.04
C ARG A 177 -2.43 -7.67 -2.20
N SER A 178 -2.41 -6.77 -1.21
CA SER A 178 -3.12 -5.50 -1.28
C SER A 178 -2.54 -4.59 -2.36
N THR A 179 -1.21 -4.52 -2.48
CA THR A 179 -0.56 -3.76 -3.54
C THR A 179 -0.92 -4.31 -4.92
N ALA A 180 -0.87 -5.62 -5.13
CA ALA A 180 -1.26 -6.24 -6.38
C ALA A 180 -2.73 -5.96 -6.73
N GLY A 181 -3.63 -6.00 -5.75
CA GLY A 181 -5.03 -5.63 -5.94
C GLY A 181 -5.24 -4.15 -6.29
N CYS A 182 -4.50 -3.24 -5.64
CA CYS A 182 -4.50 -1.82 -6.01
C CYS A 182 -4.00 -1.60 -7.45
N MET A 183 -3.00 -2.37 -7.88
CA MET A 183 -2.51 -2.33 -9.27
C MET A 183 -3.62 -2.72 -10.25
N LEU A 184 -4.32 -3.83 -10.02
CA LEU A 184 -5.42 -4.26 -10.89
C LEU A 184 -6.56 -3.23 -10.92
N MET A 185 -6.94 -2.68 -9.77
CA MET A 185 -7.97 -1.67 -9.68
C MET A 185 -7.60 -0.41 -10.46
N PHE A 186 -6.36 0.07 -10.29
CA PHE A 186 -5.87 1.27 -10.98
C PHE A 186 -5.78 1.07 -12.49
N PHE A 187 -5.27 -0.07 -12.95
CA PHE A 187 -5.23 -0.40 -14.37
C PHE A 187 -6.63 -0.40 -14.99
N ASN A 188 -7.60 -1.02 -14.34
CA ASN A 188 -8.99 -1.03 -14.79
C ASN A 188 -9.60 0.38 -14.85
N ASP A 189 -9.29 1.25 -13.91
CA ASP A 189 -9.78 2.63 -13.93
C ASP A 189 -9.12 3.46 -15.05
N LEU A 190 -7.84 3.22 -15.35
CA LEU A 190 -7.18 3.82 -16.52
C LEU A 190 -7.81 3.39 -17.84
N GLU A 191 -8.17 2.13 -17.99
CA GLU A 191 -8.84 1.64 -19.21
C GLU A 191 -10.23 2.28 -19.39
N LYS A 192 -10.97 2.50 -18.30
CA LYS A 192 -12.26 3.23 -18.37
C LYS A 192 -12.07 4.67 -18.85
N ILE A 193 -11.10 5.41 -18.28
CA ILE A 193 -10.79 6.78 -18.68
C ILE A 193 -10.46 6.86 -20.17
N LYS A 194 -9.60 5.95 -20.67
CA LYS A 194 -9.26 5.90 -22.11
C LYS A 194 -10.46 5.60 -23.02
N GLN A 195 -11.41 4.80 -22.55
CA GLN A 195 -12.63 4.50 -23.30
C GLN A 195 -13.56 5.72 -23.36
N GLU A 196 -13.71 6.44 -22.25
CA GLU A 196 -14.50 7.67 -22.20
C GLU A 196 -13.91 8.75 -23.11
N ASP A 197 -12.61 8.99 -23.10
CA ASP A 197 -11.95 9.98 -23.97
C ASP A 197 -12.19 9.66 -25.46
N LYS A 198 -12.12 8.40 -25.88
CA LYS A 198 -12.40 7.99 -27.26
C LYS A 198 -13.84 8.29 -27.70
N ILE A 199 -14.81 8.15 -26.80
CA ILE A 199 -16.22 8.44 -27.11
C ILE A 199 -16.42 9.95 -27.41
N TYR A 200 -15.69 10.82 -26.69
CA TYR A 200 -15.76 12.28 -26.91
C TYR A 200 -15.03 12.76 -28.17
N GLU A 201 -14.05 12.01 -28.69
CA GLU A 201 -13.36 12.35 -29.94
C GLU A 201 -14.19 12.01 -31.21
N TYR A 202 -15.21 11.16 -31.09
CA TYR A 202 -16.07 10.73 -32.22
C TYR A 202 -17.44 11.41 -32.26
N ASN A 203 -17.75 12.33 -31.33
CA ASN A 203 -18.97 13.13 -31.30
C ASN A 203 -18.67 14.60 -31.49
#